data_ea7d74944f8d3dd66b9e03bfa83786b6
#
_entry.id   ea7d74944f8d3dd66b9e03bfa83786b6
#
_cell.length_a   1.000
_cell.length_b   1.000
_cell.length_c   1.000
_cell.angle_alpha   90.00
_cell.angle_beta   90.00
_cell.angle_gamma   90.00
#
_symmetry.space_group_name_H-M   'P 1'
#
loop_
_entity.id
_entity.type
_entity.pdbx_description
1 polymer ?
#
loop_
_entity_poly.entity_id
_entity_poly.type
_entity_poly.pdbx_seq_one_letter_code
_entity_poly.pdbx_strand_id
1 'polypeptide(L)'
;MTRIIAGAAGNTTLRVPKSGTRPTSDRVREALFSSLEARGLVDDTSVADLYAGTGALGLEAASRGAVEVVLVDRASAAAQACRANAKAVQQRIPGVRIDVQPQPVLGYLRGTVRTFDLVFIDPPYDVTEHEIAEVLETLVPRLTAGAVVVVERSKRSPEPTWPAGLEPFSKRSYGETVAWEAVTPAD
;
A
#
# COMPACT_ATOMS: atom_id res chain seq x y z
N MET A 1 -3.91 17.24 8.40
CA MET A 1 -4.48 17.23 7.02
C MET A 1 -3.62 16.26 6.22
N THR A 2 -4.22 15.23 5.61
CA THR A 2 -3.48 14.25 4.79
C THR A 2 -3.42 14.76 3.35
N ARG A 3 -2.26 14.63 2.71
CA ARG A 3 -2.03 15.10 1.33
C ARG A 3 -1.06 14.16 0.60
N ILE A 4 -1.05 14.22 -0.72
CA ILE A 4 0.03 13.70 -1.56
C ILE A 4 1.27 14.56 -1.33
N ILE A 5 2.41 13.93 -1.08
CA ILE A 5 3.63 14.63 -0.67
C ILE A 5 4.39 15.13 -1.89
N ALA A 6 4.65 14.25 -2.85
CA ALA A 6 5.49 14.55 -4.01
C ALA A 6 4.90 14.00 -5.31
N GLY A 7 5.66 14.16 -6.42
CA GLY A 7 5.28 13.67 -7.74
C GLY A 7 4.26 14.55 -8.46
N ALA A 8 3.67 14.02 -9.53
CA ALA A 8 2.82 14.75 -10.46
C ALA A 8 1.50 15.27 -9.84
N ALA A 9 0.99 14.61 -8.78
CA ALA A 9 -0.16 15.04 -8.01
C ALA A 9 0.20 15.64 -6.65
N GLY A 10 1.45 16.04 -6.43
CA GLY A 10 1.93 16.63 -5.16
C GLY A 10 1.04 17.76 -4.64
N ASN A 11 0.90 17.85 -3.32
CA ASN A 11 0.04 18.79 -2.60
C ASN A 11 -1.48 18.60 -2.81
N THR A 12 -1.93 17.52 -3.45
CA THR A 12 -3.36 17.17 -3.50
C THR A 12 -3.84 16.80 -2.09
N THR A 13 -4.79 17.55 -1.54
CA THR A 13 -5.41 17.24 -0.25
C THR A 13 -6.27 15.99 -0.37
N LEU A 14 -6.09 15.04 0.54
CA LEU A 14 -6.87 13.81 0.61
C LEU A 14 -7.98 13.92 1.65
N ARG A 15 -9.17 13.45 1.30
CA ARG A 15 -10.28 13.30 2.23
C ARG A 15 -9.97 12.17 3.21
N VAL A 16 -10.21 12.42 4.50
CA VAL A 16 -10.03 11.44 5.57
C VAL A 16 -11.42 11.08 6.12
N PRO A 17 -11.74 9.80 6.29
CA PRO A 17 -12.97 9.39 6.97
C PRO A 17 -13.06 10.00 8.38
N LYS A 18 -14.28 10.32 8.83
CA LYS A 18 -14.52 10.98 10.14
C LYS A 18 -14.14 10.12 11.35
N SER A 19 -13.95 8.83 11.19
CA SER A 19 -13.59 7.87 12.25
C SER A 19 -12.68 6.76 11.71
N GLY A 20 -11.70 6.33 12.53
CA GLY A 20 -11.07 5.02 12.40
C GLY A 20 -9.73 4.94 11.67
N THR A 21 -9.18 6.01 11.13
CA THR A 21 -7.85 5.94 10.50
C THR A 21 -6.86 6.87 11.21
N ARG A 22 -5.75 6.27 11.70
CA ARG A 22 -4.55 7.05 12.04
C ARG A 22 -3.72 7.14 10.75
N PRO A 23 -3.62 8.32 10.13
CA PRO A 23 -2.81 8.45 8.91
C PRO A 23 -1.34 8.20 9.29
N THR A 24 -0.67 7.37 8.52
CA THR A 24 0.80 7.35 8.49
C THR A 24 1.27 8.77 8.26
N SER A 25 2.16 9.26 9.13
CA SER A 25 2.55 10.67 9.07
C SER A 25 3.20 10.99 7.72
N ASP A 26 3.03 12.21 7.23
CA ASP A 26 3.66 12.68 5.99
C ASP A 26 5.17 12.40 5.98
N ARG A 27 5.83 12.55 7.14
CA ARG A 27 7.27 12.30 7.30
C ARG A 27 7.64 10.82 7.10
N VAL A 28 6.84 9.90 7.64
CA VAL A 28 7.07 8.45 7.50
C VAL A 28 6.87 8.05 6.04
N ARG A 29 5.80 8.53 5.43
CA ARG A 29 5.48 8.26 4.03
C ARG A 29 6.57 8.82 3.09
N GLU A 30 7.05 10.04 3.33
CA GLU A 30 8.17 10.61 2.57
C GLU A 30 9.43 9.75 2.68
N ALA A 31 9.82 9.33 3.89
CA ALA A 31 11.01 8.52 4.09
C ALA A 31 10.89 7.14 3.42
N LEU A 32 9.70 6.52 3.46
CA LEU A 32 9.42 5.26 2.80
C LEU A 32 9.56 5.39 1.28
N PHE A 33 8.87 6.36 0.69
CA PHE A 33 8.87 6.56 -0.76
C PHE A 33 10.22 7.01 -1.30
N SER A 34 10.95 7.88 -0.60
CA SER A 34 12.32 8.25 -0.99
C SER A 34 13.24 7.03 -1.09
N SER A 35 13.08 6.06 -0.18
CA SER A 35 13.82 4.80 -0.24
C SER A 35 13.40 3.90 -1.39
N LEU A 36 12.09 3.81 -1.69
CA LEU A 36 11.57 3.02 -2.80
C LEU A 36 12.00 3.60 -4.15
N GLU A 37 11.88 4.92 -4.32
CA GLU A 37 12.31 5.61 -5.55
C GLU A 37 13.81 5.48 -5.81
N ALA A 38 14.64 5.63 -4.78
CA ALA A 38 16.09 5.46 -4.90
C ALA A 38 16.51 4.07 -5.41
N ARG A 39 15.62 3.08 -5.26
CA ARG A 39 15.79 1.69 -5.74
C ARG A 39 15.05 1.42 -7.05
N GLY A 40 14.36 2.41 -7.63
CA GLY A 40 13.59 2.25 -8.87
C GLY A 40 12.32 1.38 -8.72
N LEU A 41 11.70 1.35 -7.55
CA LEU A 41 10.61 0.42 -7.21
C LEU A 41 9.22 1.05 -7.30
N VAL A 42 9.07 2.24 -7.87
CA VAL A 42 7.78 2.95 -7.95
C VAL A 42 7.38 3.27 -9.38
N ASP A 43 8.31 3.79 -10.17
CA ASP A 43 8.04 4.22 -11.55
C ASP A 43 7.69 3.02 -12.45
N ASP A 44 6.68 3.19 -13.29
CA ASP A 44 6.16 2.17 -14.24
C ASP A 44 5.68 0.86 -13.58
N THR A 45 5.23 0.91 -12.32
CA THR A 45 4.83 -0.27 -11.54
C THR A 45 3.31 -0.41 -11.41
N SER A 46 2.88 -1.67 -11.18
CA SER A 46 1.53 -2.04 -10.72
C SER A 46 1.55 -2.17 -9.19
N VAL A 47 0.71 -1.41 -8.52
CA VAL A 47 0.71 -1.27 -7.05
C VAL A 47 -0.61 -1.73 -6.44
N ALA A 48 -0.55 -2.47 -5.32
CA ALA A 48 -1.70 -2.71 -4.46
C ALA A 48 -1.51 -2.05 -3.08
N ASP A 49 -2.52 -1.31 -2.64
CA ASP A 49 -2.63 -0.75 -1.29
C ASP A 49 -3.72 -1.52 -0.55
N LEU A 50 -3.30 -2.49 0.25
CA LEU A 50 -4.17 -3.38 1.00
C LEU A 50 -4.42 -2.78 2.38
N TYR A 51 -5.69 -2.67 2.78
CA TYR A 51 -6.16 -1.87 3.92
C TYR A 51 -5.99 -0.36 3.67
N ALA A 52 -6.39 0.10 2.48
CA ALA A 52 -6.02 1.40 1.92
C ALA A 52 -6.47 2.62 2.73
N GLY A 53 -7.53 2.53 3.54
CA GLY A 53 -8.02 3.65 4.34
C GLY A 53 -8.40 4.87 3.49
N THR A 54 -7.53 5.87 3.47
CA THR A 54 -7.67 7.05 2.59
C THR A 54 -7.12 6.84 1.19
N GLY A 55 -6.41 5.74 0.96
CA GLY A 55 -5.63 5.48 -0.25
C GLY A 55 -4.28 6.21 -0.29
N ALA A 56 -3.80 6.72 0.84
CA ALA A 56 -2.64 7.62 0.85
C ALA A 56 -1.35 6.97 0.31
N LEU A 57 -1.10 5.69 0.60
CA LEU A 57 0.09 4.98 0.10
C LEU A 57 -0.01 4.70 -1.40
N GLY A 58 -1.10 4.09 -1.84
CA GLY A 58 -1.30 3.79 -3.26
C GLY A 58 -1.37 5.04 -4.13
N LEU A 59 -2.02 6.11 -3.65
CA LEU A 59 -2.11 7.38 -4.38
C LEU A 59 -0.79 8.15 -4.40
N GLU A 60 0.04 8.03 -3.37
CA GLU A 60 1.41 8.54 -3.39
C GLU A 60 2.24 7.81 -4.45
N ALA A 61 2.11 6.47 -4.54
CA ALA A 61 2.76 5.69 -5.59
C ALA A 61 2.32 6.15 -6.99
N ALA A 62 1.02 6.35 -7.21
CA ALA A 62 0.48 6.90 -8.46
C ALA A 62 1.11 8.25 -8.80
N SER A 63 1.25 9.14 -7.81
CA SER A 63 1.85 10.46 -7.99
C SER A 63 3.34 10.41 -8.36
N ARG A 64 4.03 9.35 -7.95
CA ARG A 64 5.47 9.14 -8.18
C ARG A 64 5.78 8.20 -9.34
N GLY A 65 4.80 7.87 -10.19
CA GLY A 65 5.03 7.19 -11.46
C GLY A 65 4.42 5.79 -11.60
N ALA A 66 3.76 5.24 -10.57
CA ALA A 66 3.03 3.99 -10.73
C ALA A 66 1.93 4.14 -11.80
N VAL A 67 1.79 3.16 -12.68
CA VAL A 67 0.87 3.22 -13.83
C VAL A 67 -0.48 2.57 -13.54
N GLU A 68 -0.52 1.67 -12.59
CA GLU A 68 -1.73 1.02 -12.12
C GLU A 68 -1.73 0.91 -10.59
N VAL A 69 -2.83 1.29 -9.96
CA VAL A 69 -3.00 1.23 -8.50
C VAL A 69 -4.34 0.62 -8.16
N VAL A 70 -4.33 -0.36 -7.26
CA VAL A 70 -5.54 -0.93 -6.67
C VAL A 70 -5.58 -0.58 -5.19
N LEU A 71 -6.69 0.04 -4.77
CA LEU A 71 -6.96 0.41 -3.37
C LEU A 71 -8.01 -0.53 -2.81
N VAL A 72 -7.66 -1.36 -1.84
CA VAL A 72 -8.57 -2.36 -1.25
C VAL A 72 -8.89 -1.98 0.19
N ASP A 73 -10.17 -1.80 0.50
CA ASP A 73 -10.63 -1.61 1.87
C ASP A 73 -12.07 -2.08 2.03
N ARG A 74 -12.36 -2.83 3.10
CA ARG A 74 -13.71 -3.33 3.39
C ARG A 74 -14.66 -2.27 3.93
N ALA A 75 -14.13 -1.22 4.56
CA ALA A 75 -14.95 -0.19 5.19
C ALA A 75 -15.55 0.76 4.16
N SER A 76 -16.88 0.91 4.16
CA SER A 76 -17.59 1.76 3.21
C SER A 76 -17.09 3.22 3.21
N ALA A 77 -16.82 3.77 4.39
CA ALA A 77 -16.31 5.14 4.54
C ALA A 77 -14.90 5.28 3.93
N ALA A 78 -14.03 4.28 4.11
CA ALA A 78 -12.71 4.23 3.50
C ALA A 78 -12.81 4.14 1.98
N ALA A 79 -13.63 3.24 1.46
CA ALA A 79 -13.86 3.10 0.02
C ALA A 79 -14.42 4.37 -0.63
N GLN A 80 -15.30 5.10 0.05
CA GLN A 80 -15.79 6.40 -0.42
C GLN A 80 -14.67 7.45 -0.45
N ALA A 81 -13.84 7.51 0.60
CA ALA A 81 -12.69 8.40 0.63
C ALA A 81 -11.69 8.05 -0.49
N CYS A 82 -11.36 6.77 -0.66
CA CYS A 82 -10.50 6.29 -1.76
C CYS A 82 -11.02 6.72 -3.13
N ARG A 83 -12.31 6.57 -3.42
CA ARG A 83 -12.89 7.00 -4.71
C ARG A 83 -12.77 8.50 -4.94
N ALA A 84 -13.08 9.29 -3.92
CA ALA A 84 -12.96 10.75 -4.02
C ALA A 84 -11.50 11.19 -4.23
N ASN A 85 -10.57 10.57 -3.49
CA ASN A 85 -9.15 10.85 -3.56
C ASN A 85 -8.54 10.37 -4.89
N ALA A 86 -8.90 9.16 -5.33
CA ALA A 86 -8.50 8.62 -6.64
C ALA A 86 -8.91 9.55 -7.79
N LYS A 87 -10.15 10.03 -7.77
CA LYS A 87 -10.63 11.00 -8.77
C LYS A 87 -9.80 12.29 -8.78
N ALA A 88 -9.47 12.82 -7.60
CA ALA A 88 -8.65 14.05 -7.50
C ALA A 88 -7.22 13.84 -8.04
N VAL A 89 -6.62 12.67 -7.80
CA VAL A 89 -5.30 12.32 -8.32
C VAL A 89 -5.35 12.08 -9.83
N GLN A 90 -6.33 11.32 -10.33
CA GLN A 90 -6.48 11.05 -11.76
C GLN A 90 -6.71 12.32 -12.61
N GLN A 91 -7.34 13.35 -12.04
CA GLN A 91 -7.46 14.65 -12.71
C GLN A 91 -6.11 15.32 -12.98
N ARG A 92 -5.11 15.02 -12.16
CA ARG A 92 -3.75 15.55 -12.29
C ARG A 92 -2.83 14.63 -13.09
N ILE A 93 -3.15 13.33 -13.13
CA ILE A 93 -2.38 12.30 -13.83
C ILE A 93 -3.32 11.49 -14.73
N PRO A 94 -3.71 12.00 -15.89
CA PRO A 94 -4.76 11.38 -16.73
C PRO A 94 -4.45 9.95 -17.23
N GLY A 95 -3.17 9.54 -17.22
CA GLY A 95 -2.74 8.22 -17.71
C GLY A 95 -2.77 7.11 -16.67
N VAL A 96 -2.89 7.43 -15.36
CA VAL A 96 -2.86 6.44 -14.31
C VAL A 96 -4.20 5.70 -14.17
N ARG A 97 -4.15 4.38 -14.01
CA ARG A 97 -5.32 3.56 -13.70
C ARG A 97 -5.41 3.36 -12.19
N ILE A 98 -6.48 3.83 -11.57
CA ILE A 98 -6.74 3.65 -10.14
C ILE A 98 -8.09 2.96 -9.97
N ASP A 99 -8.07 1.78 -9.34
CA ASP A 99 -9.24 0.96 -9.08
C ASP A 99 -9.49 0.86 -7.57
N VAL A 100 -10.73 1.01 -7.13
CA VAL A 100 -11.11 0.94 -5.71
C VAL A 100 -11.99 -0.27 -5.47
N GLN A 101 -11.53 -1.19 -4.65
CA GLN A 101 -12.17 -2.46 -4.33
C GLN A 101 -12.75 -2.43 -2.91
N PRO A 102 -14.10 -2.23 -2.76
CA PRO A 102 -14.76 -2.14 -1.46
C PRO A 102 -15.07 -3.53 -0.90
N GLN A 103 -14.05 -4.31 -0.58
CA GLN A 103 -14.19 -5.69 -0.12
C GLN A 103 -13.04 -6.08 0.83
N PRO A 104 -13.16 -7.18 1.59
CA PRO A 104 -12.08 -7.71 2.41
C PRO A 104 -10.86 -8.06 1.56
N VAL A 105 -9.65 -7.80 2.10
CA VAL A 105 -8.36 -8.04 1.42
C VAL A 105 -8.23 -9.48 0.91
N LEU A 106 -8.52 -10.48 1.74
CA LEU A 106 -8.46 -11.89 1.35
C LEU A 106 -9.46 -12.23 0.24
N GLY A 107 -10.66 -11.66 0.28
CA GLY A 107 -11.66 -11.82 -0.78
C GLY A 107 -11.16 -11.29 -2.12
N TYR A 108 -10.55 -10.10 -2.11
CA TYR A 108 -9.95 -9.50 -3.29
C TYR A 108 -8.81 -10.36 -3.84
N LEU A 109 -7.84 -10.75 -3.00
CA LEU A 109 -6.67 -11.51 -3.42
C LEU A 109 -7.02 -12.89 -4.00
N ARG A 110 -8.04 -13.55 -3.47
CA ARG A 110 -8.54 -14.83 -3.99
C ARG A 110 -9.26 -14.70 -5.32
N GLY A 111 -9.94 -13.57 -5.56
CA GLY A 111 -10.73 -13.32 -6.76
C GLY A 111 -9.98 -12.63 -7.91
N THR A 112 -8.85 -11.98 -7.65
CA THR A 112 -8.11 -11.24 -8.68
C THR A 112 -7.14 -12.15 -9.45
N VAL A 113 -6.91 -11.80 -10.73
CA VAL A 113 -5.85 -12.38 -11.56
C VAL A 113 -4.71 -11.38 -11.81
N ARG A 114 -4.83 -10.16 -11.28
CA ARG A 114 -3.79 -9.13 -11.42
C ARG A 114 -2.53 -9.53 -10.66
N THR A 115 -1.39 -9.06 -11.15
CA THR A 115 -0.09 -9.18 -10.49
C THR A 115 0.44 -7.79 -10.13
N PHE A 116 1.29 -7.72 -9.13
CA PHE A 116 1.78 -6.48 -8.55
C PHE A 116 3.30 -6.51 -8.40
N ASP A 117 3.91 -5.34 -8.64
CA ASP A 117 5.33 -5.08 -8.45
C ASP A 117 5.62 -4.52 -7.06
N LEU A 118 4.65 -3.77 -6.49
CA LEU A 118 4.77 -3.16 -5.17
C LEU A 118 3.46 -3.30 -4.41
N VAL A 119 3.53 -3.77 -3.18
CA VAL A 119 2.34 -3.96 -2.32
C VAL A 119 2.56 -3.32 -0.97
N PHE A 120 1.60 -2.51 -0.54
CA PHE A 120 1.51 -1.97 0.80
C PHE A 120 0.46 -2.72 1.63
N ILE A 121 0.81 -3.05 2.86
CA ILE A 121 -0.07 -3.70 3.86
C ILE A 121 0.04 -2.89 5.15
N ASP A 122 -0.91 -1.99 5.39
CA ASP A 122 -1.00 -1.16 6.61
C ASP A 122 -2.34 -1.46 7.33
N PRO A 123 -2.44 -2.63 7.99
CA PRO A 123 -3.69 -3.09 8.56
C PRO A 123 -4.02 -2.33 9.86
N PRO A 124 -5.32 -2.20 10.21
CA PRO A 124 -5.72 -1.71 11.51
C PRO A 124 -5.20 -2.61 12.65
N TYR A 125 -5.14 -2.07 13.86
CA TYR A 125 -4.51 -2.72 15.02
C TYR A 125 -5.17 -4.02 15.47
N ASP A 126 -6.43 -4.24 15.12
CA ASP A 126 -7.21 -5.44 15.45
C ASP A 126 -6.94 -6.62 14.51
N VAL A 127 -6.23 -6.41 13.42
CA VAL A 127 -5.81 -7.50 12.52
C VAL A 127 -4.70 -8.30 13.17
N THR A 128 -4.95 -9.60 13.32
CA THR A 128 -4.04 -10.54 14.00
C THR A 128 -2.82 -10.90 13.15
N GLU A 129 -1.75 -11.39 13.78
CA GLU A 129 -0.57 -11.89 13.06
C GLU A 129 -0.91 -13.09 12.16
N HIS A 130 -1.89 -13.91 12.58
CA HIS A 130 -2.39 -15.02 11.77
C HIS A 130 -3.06 -14.53 10.48
N GLU A 131 -3.91 -13.51 10.57
CA GLU A 131 -4.55 -12.90 9.39
C GLU A 131 -3.52 -12.27 8.44
N ILE A 132 -2.47 -11.63 8.98
CA ILE A 132 -1.37 -11.10 8.16
C ILE A 132 -0.64 -12.23 7.44
N ALA A 133 -0.33 -13.32 8.12
CA ALA A 133 0.31 -14.50 7.51
C ALA A 133 -0.55 -15.06 6.37
N GLU A 134 -1.88 -15.20 6.57
CA GLU A 134 -2.81 -15.67 5.54
C GLU A 134 -2.89 -14.71 4.34
N VAL A 135 -2.86 -13.40 4.59
CA VAL A 135 -2.80 -12.38 3.52
C VAL A 135 -1.52 -12.52 2.71
N LEU A 136 -0.36 -12.66 3.37
CA LEU A 136 0.93 -12.82 2.70
C LEU A 136 0.98 -14.11 1.87
N GLU A 137 0.50 -15.24 2.41
CA GLU A 137 0.42 -16.51 1.66
C GLU A 137 -0.48 -16.39 0.42
N THR A 138 -1.65 -15.74 0.56
CA THR A 138 -2.59 -15.54 -0.55
C THR A 138 -2.06 -14.56 -1.59
N LEU A 139 -1.19 -13.63 -1.17
CA LEU A 139 -0.58 -12.62 -2.03
C LEU A 139 0.54 -13.16 -2.93
N VAL A 140 1.35 -14.12 -2.45
CA VAL A 140 2.52 -14.63 -3.19
C VAL A 140 2.22 -14.95 -4.67
N PRO A 141 1.13 -15.66 -5.04
CA PRO A 141 0.82 -15.94 -6.45
C PRO A 141 0.44 -14.69 -7.26
N ARG A 142 0.33 -13.54 -6.65
CA ARG A 142 -0.03 -12.25 -7.25
C ARG A 142 1.15 -11.29 -7.35
N LEU A 143 2.33 -11.74 -7.03
CA LEU A 143 3.55 -10.93 -7.10
C LEU A 143 4.34 -11.26 -8.36
N THR A 144 4.91 -10.24 -8.98
CA THR A 144 5.87 -10.38 -10.07
C THR A 144 7.24 -10.79 -9.51
N ALA A 145 8.14 -11.25 -10.35
CA ALA A 145 9.54 -11.47 -9.98
C ALA A 145 10.19 -10.13 -9.55
N GLY A 146 10.92 -10.13 -8.44
CA GLY A 146 11.50 -8.91 -7.86
C GLY A 146 10.50 -7.96 -7.19
N ALA A 147 9.25 -8.36 -7.03
CA ALA A 147 8.24 -7.54 -6.36
C ALA A 147 8.59 -7.27 -4.91
N VAL A 148 8.18 -6.11 -4.41
CA VAL A 148 8.41 -5.67 -3.02
C VAL A 148 7.08 -5.61 -2.26
N VAL A 149 7.06 -6.19 -1.08
CA VAL A 149 5.94 -6.11 -0.14
C VAL A 149 6.39 -5.31 1.08
N VAL A 150 5.66 -4.25 1.41
CA VAL A 150 5.87 -3.40 2.59
C VAL A 150 4.76 -3.66 3.58
N VAL A 151 5.09 -4.15 4.77
CA VAL A 151 4.13 -4.41 5.86
C VAL A 151 4.39 -3.42 6.99
N GLU A 152 3.43 -2.53 7.26
CA GLU A 152 3.47 -1.62 8.39
C GLU A 152 2.80 -2.27 9.61
N ARG A 153 3.50 -2.28 10.73
CA ARG A 153 3.00 -2.78 12.01
C ARG A 153 3.38 -1.85 13.15
N SER A 154 2.71 -2.00 14.29
CA SER A 154 3.15 -1.37 15.54
C SER A 154 4.55 -1.88 15.92
N LYS A 155 5.36 -1.03 16.53
CA LYS A 155 6.65 -1.39 17.13
C LYS A 155 6.55 -2.54 18.15
N ARG A 156 5.35 -2.77 18.71
CA ARG A 156 5.08 -3.85 19.68
C ARG A 156 4.71 -5.16 19.01
N SER A 157 4.39 -5.14 17.71
CA SER A 157 4.08 -6.34 16.94
C SER A 157 5.37 -7.11 16.61
N PRO A 158 5.32 -8.45 16.58
CA PRO A 158 6.45 -9.25 16.09
C PRO A 158 6.68 -9.01 14.60
N GLU A 159 7.79 -9.52 14.10
CA GLU A 159 8.05 -9.62 12.67
C GLU A 159 6.95 -10.46 12.00
N PRO A 160 6.45 -10.07 10.81
CA PRO A 160 5.53 -10.90 10.06
C PRO A 160 6.10 -12.29 9.77
N THR A 161 5.25 -13.31 9.80
CA THR A 161 5.63 -14.64 9.32
C THR A 161 5.65 -14.63 7.81
N TRP A 162 6.83 -14.71 7.22
CA TRP A 162 7.02 -14.67 5.78
C TRP A 162 6.77 -16.06 5.15
N PRO A 163 5.85 -16.18 4.17
CA PRO A 163 5.63 -17.43 3.46
C PRO A 163 6.78 -17.73 2.48
N ALA A 164 6.85 -18.97 2.03
CA ALA A 164 7.74 -19.35 0.93
C ALA A 164 7.46 -18.45 -0.30
N GLY A 165 8.52 -17.93 -0.93
CA GLY A 165 8.42 -16.98 -2.05
C GLY A 165 8.51 -15.50 -1.64
N LEU A 166 8.62 -15.19 -0.35
CA LEU A 166 8.95 -13.86 0.16
C LEU A 166 10.17 -13.93 1.07
N GLU A 167 11.21 -13.20 0.73
CA GLU A 167 12.45 -13.11 1.48
C GLU A 167 12.52 -11.77 2.24
N PRO A 168 12.69 -11.77 3.58
CA PRO A 168 12.89 -10.55 4.34
C PRO A 168 14.07 -9.75 3.80
N PHE A 169 13.86 -8.45 3.55
CA PHE A 169 14.88 -7.60 2.95
C PHE A 169 15.31 -6.47 3.88
N SER A 170 14.37 -5.75 4.48
CA SER A 170 14.68 -4.64 5.37
C SER A 170 13.65 -4.45 6.49
N LYS A 171 14.09 -3.75 7.53
CA LYS A 171 13.26 -3.31 8.64
C LYS A 171 13.62 -1.86 8.96
N ARG A 172 12.61 -0.99 9.00
CA ARG A 172 12.80 0.43 9.36
C ARG A 172 11.80 0.86 10.41
N SER A 173 12.30 1.52 11.45
CA SER A 173 11.47 2.04 12.55
C SER A 173 11.20 3.53 12.37
N TYR A 174 9.95 3.92 12.51
CA TYR A 174 9.47 5.28 12.42
C TYR A 174 8.61 5.60 13.64
N GLY A 175 9.22 6.03 14.73
CA GLY A 175 8.52 6.22 15.99
C GLY A 175 7.90 4.93 16.53
N GLU A 176 6.56 4.88 16.61
CA GLU A 176 5.79 3.71 17.05
C GLU A 176 5.43 2.73 15.92
N THR A 177 5.80 3.05 14.68
CA THR A 177 5.55 2.21 13.50
C THR A 177 6.83 1.57 13.02
N VAL A 178 6.73 0.33 12.56
CA VAL A 178 7.80 -0.40 11.88
C VAL A 178 7.30 -0.79 10.49
N ALA A 179 8.07 -0.47 9.46
CA ALA A 179 7.90 -0.96 8.12
C ALA A 179 8.86 -2.14 7.88
N TRP A 180 8.30 -3.29 7.60
CA TRP A 180 9.02 -4.50 7.19
C TRP A 180 8.92 -4.64 5.68
N GLU A 181 10.03 -4.91 5.02
CA GLU A 181 10.05 -5.14 3.58
C GLU A 181 10.52 -6.57 3.29
N ALA A 182 9.81 -7.24 2.38
CA ALA A 182 10.22 -8.50 1.79
C ALA A 182 10.15 -8.42 0.27
N VAL A 183 10.94 -9.26 -0.40
CA VAL A 183 11.04 -9.30 -1.85
C VAL A 183 10.78 -10.71 -2.37
N THR A 184 10.19 -10.83 -3.56
CA THR A 184 10.18 -12.10 -4.29
C THR A 184 11.53 -12.31 -4.95
N PRO A 185 11.99 -13.57 -5.16
CA PRO A 185 13.18 -13.82 -5.97
C PRO A 185 13.07 -13.12 -7.32
N ALA A 186 14.19 -12.57 -7.79
CA ALA A 186 14.31 -12.13 -9.18
C ALA A 186 14.58 -13.36 -10.07
N ASP A 187 14.06 -13.32 -11.29
CA ASP A 187 14.33 -14.37 -12.30
C ASP A 187 15.82 -14.40 -12.69
#